data_f7a2f75109a551a73261c6ec72b8c364
#
_entry.id   f7a2f75109a551a73261c6ec72b8c364
#
_cell.length_a   1.000
_cell.length_b   1.000
_cell.length_c   1.000
_cell.angle_alpha   90.00
_cell.angle_beta   90.00
_cell.angle_gamma   90.00
#
_symmetry.space_group_name_H-M   'P 1'
#
loop_
_entity.id
_entity.type
_entity.pdbx_description
1 polymer ?
#
loop_
_entity_poly.entity_id
_entity_poly.type
_entity_poly.pdbx_seq_one_letter_code
_entity_poly.pdbx_strand_id
1 'polypeptide(L)'
;IEEDKYVRLDKFTVRSLELMGSMNDGGSSLLNVIDKTISPMGARLLKRWMVFPLKDVQPINERLNVVEYFFRQPDFKELIEEQLHLIGDLERIISKVAVGRVSPREVVALKVALQAIEPIKEACMDADNASLNHIGGQLDICRAIRDRIDKEINNDPPLLINKGGVIKSGVNAELDELRQIAYSGKDYLLKVQQRESEQTGIPSLKI
;
A
#
# COMPACT_ATOMS: atom_id res chain seq x y z
N ILE A 1 -22.46 -1.95 13.72
CA ILE A 1 -22.98 -2.52 12.45
C ILE A 1 -24.46 -2.17 12.49
N GLU A 2 -24.95 -1.44 11.49
CA GLU A 2 -26.39 -1.19 11.30
C GLU A 2 -27.05 -2.54 11.00
N GLU A 3 -27.63 -3.14 12.02
CA GLU A 3 -28.13 -4.53 11.99
C GLU A 3 -29.22 -4.77 10.94
N ASP A 4 -29.85 -3.71 10.46
CA ASP A 4 -30.96 -3.79 9.51
C ASP A 4 -30.56 -3.91 8.04
N LYS A 5 -29.30 -3.68 7.67
CA LYS A 5 -28.85 -3.71 6.27
C LYS A 5 -28.41 -5.09 5.77
N TYR A 6 -28.19 -6.04 6.67
CA TYR A 6 -27.57 -7.32 6.34
C TYR A 6 -28.42 -8.51 6.76
N VAL A 7 -28.33 -9.60 5.99
CA VAL A 7 -28.83 -10.90 6.44
C VAL A 7 -27.93 -11.40 7.56
N ARG A 8 -28.51 -11.77 8.69
CA ARG A 8 -27.75 -12.36 9.81
C ARG A 8 -27.44 -13.82 9.52
N LEU A 9 -26.18 -14.15 9.37
CA LEU A 9 -25.68 -15.50 9.34
C LEU A 9 -25.03 -15.81 10.69
N ASP A 10 -25.52 -16.81 11.39
CA ASP A 10 -24.88 -17.27 12.60
C ASP A 10 -23.65 -18.13 12.28
N LYS A 11 -22.86 -18.44 13.30
CA LYS A 11 -21.63 -19.22 13.16
C LYS A 11 -21.89 -20.64 12.60
N PHE A 12 -23.03 -21.25 12.94
CA PHE A 12 -23.39 -22.56 12.45
C PHE A 12 -23.74 -22.53 10.96
N THR A 13 -24.50 -21.53 10.54
CA THR A 13 -24.86 -21.31 9.12
C THR A 13 -23.59 -21.06 8.28
N VAL A 14 -22.68 -20.17 8.73
CA VAL A 14 -21.41 -19.92 8.03
C VAL A 14 -20.59 -21.19 7.88
N ARG A 15 -20.54 -22.04 8.92
CA ARG A 15 -19.82 -23.31 8.90
C ARG A 15 -20.53 -24.34 8.02
N SER A 16 -21.86 -24.52 8.16
CA SER A 16 -22.63 -25.52 7.43
C SER A 16 -22.68 -25.26 5.92
N LEU A 17 -22.61 -23.98 5.53
CA LEU A 17 -22.51 -23.57 4.12
C LEU A 17 -21.06 -23.56 3.62
N GLU A 18 -20.09 -23.95 4.45
CA GLU A 18 -18.65 -23.95 4.11
C GLU A 18 -18.17 -22.63 3.49
N LEU A 19 -18.66 -21.48 3.99
CA LEU A 19 -18.33 -20.18 3.40
C LEU A 19 -16.87 -19.84 3.57
N MET A 20 -16.28 -20.08 4.75
CA MET A 20 -14.92 -19.64 5.13
C MET A 20 -13.91 -20.79 5.27
N GLY A 21 -14.37 -22.01 5.44
CA GLY A 21 -13.55 -23.20 5.60
C GLY A 21 -14.33 -24.43 5.25
N SER A 22 -13.66 -25.46 4.72
CA SER A 22 -14.30 -26.78 4.48
C SER A 22 -14.43 -27.58 5.78
N MET A 23 -15.47 -28.39 5.87
CA MET A 23 -15.64 -29.36 6.95
C MET A 23 -14.89 -30.67 6.67
N ASN A 24 -14.49 -30.91 5.43
CA ASN A 24 -13.77 -32.09 5.01
C ASN A 24 -12.28 -31.80 4.86
N ASP A 25 -11.43 -32.72 5.27
CA ASP A 25 -9.98 -32.65 5.01
C ASP A 25 -9.71 -32.65 3.51
N GLY A 26 -8.97 -31.63 3.05
CA GLY A 26 -8.69 -31.41 1.62
C GLY A 26 -9.84 -30.80 0.81
N GLY A 27 -10.97 -30.46 1.44
CA GLY A 27 -12.08 -29.75 0.79
C GLY A 27 -11.79 -28.27 0.57
N SER A 28 -12.57 -27.63 -0.31
CA SER A 28 -12.47 -26.19 -0.60
C SER A 28 -13.72 -25.46 -0.12
N SER A 29 -13.53 -24.35 0.58
CA SER A 29 -14.62 -23.46 0.96
C SER A 29 -15.07 -22.59 -0.22
N LEU A 30 -16.26 -21.98 -0.11
CA LEU A 30 -16.71 -21.02 -1.11
C LEU A 30 -15.68 -19.88 -1.27
N LEU A 31 -15.15 -19.36 -0.17
CA LEU A 31 -14.11 -18.33 -0.20
C LEU A 31 -12.87 -18.76 -1.02
N ASN A 32 -12.39 -20.00 -0.83
CA ASN A 32 -11.22 -20.49 -1.58
C ASN A 32 -11.44 -20.50 -3.09
N VAL A 33 -12.70 -20.73 -3.52
CA VAL A 33 -13.06 -20.78 -4.94
C VAL A 33 -13.18 -19.40 -5.55
N ILE A 34 -13.83 -18.46 -4.84
CA ILE A 34 -14.19 -17.15 -5.40
C ILE A 34 -13.16 -16.04 -5.11
N ASP A 35 -12.25 -16.23 -4.13
CA ASP A 35 -11.26 -15.19 -3.82
C ASP A 35 -10.21 -15.10 -4.93
N LYS A 36 -10.41 -14.09 -5.77
CA LYS A 36 -9.49 -13.66 -6.83
C LYS A 36 -9.06 -12.20 -6.59
N THR A 37 -9.13 -11.74 -5.35
CA THR A 37 -8.80 -10.36 -5.01
C THR A 37 -7.32 -10.08 -5.20
N ILE A 38 -7.00 -8.90 -5.70
CA ILE A 38 -5.63 -8.46 -5.98
C ILE A 38 -4.96 -7.92 -4.72
N SER A 39 -5.73 -7.27 -3.85
CA SER A 39 -5.18 -6.61 -2.66
C SER A 39 -5.62 -7.28 -1.36
N PRO A 40 -4.78 -7.23 -0.30
CA PRO A 40 -5.17 -7.75 1.03
C PRO A 40 -6.41 -7.06 1.60
N MET A 41 -6.63 -5.78 1.30
CA MET A 41 -7.83 -5.04 1.69
C MET A 41 -9.07 -5.59 0.99
N GLY A 42 -8.96 -5.89 -0.32
CA GLY A 42 -10.03 -6.54 -1.09
C GLY A 42 -10.39 -7.92 -0.53
N ALA A 43 -9.40 -8.73 -0.19
CA ALA A 43 -9.62 -10.04 0.43
C ALA A 43 -10.37 -9.93 1.77
N ARG A 44 -10.03 -8.95 2.61
CA ARG A 44 -10.77 -8.70 3.86
C ARG A 44 -12.18 -8.22 3.60
N LEU A 45 -12.39 -7.36 2.59
CA LEU A 45 -13.71 -6.88 2.21
C LEU A 45 -14.58 -8.01 1.67
N LEU A 46 -14.05 -8.88 0.81
CA LEU A 46 -14.75 -10.06 0.28
C LEU A 46 -15.21 -10.98 1.42
N LYS A 47 -14.32 -11.31 2.37
CA LYS A 47 -14.68 -12.10 3.57
C LYS A 47 -15.81 -11.46 4.35
N ARG A 48 -15.76 -10.14 4.55
CA ARG A 48 -16.80 -9.40 5.24
C ARG A 48 -18.13 -9.47 4.50
N TRP A 49 -18.13 -9.31 3.18
CA TRP A 49 -19.35 -9.38 2.36
C TRP A 49 -19.99 -10.75 2.38
N MET A 50 -19.17 -11.81 2.44
CA MET A 50 -19.70 -13.18 2.53
C MET A 50 -20.40 -13.48 3.86
N VAL A 51 -19.91 -12.89 4.96
CA VAL A 51 -20.52 -13.12 6.30
C VAL A 51 -21.67 -12.14 6.56
N PHE A 52 -21.66 -10.98 5.92
CA PHE A 52 -22.68 -9.95 6.02
C PHE A 52 -23.30 -9.64 4.65
N PRO A 53 -24.05 -10.59 4.05
CA PRO A 53 -24.68 -10.34 2.75
C PRO A 53 -25.79 -9.31 2.89
N LEU A 54 -25.90 -8.46 1.87
CA LEU A 54 -26.98 -7.46 1.80
C LEU A 54 -28.34 -8.14 1.67
N LYS A 55 -29.37 -7.53 2.28
CA LYS A 55 -30.77 -8.00 2.16
C LYS A 55 -31.60 -7.15 1.21
N ASP A 56 -31.24 -5.87 1.03
CA ASP A 56 -32.02 -4.94 0.24
C ASP A 56 -31.62 -5.00 -1.24
N VAL A 57 -32.60 -5.00 -2.11
CA VAL A 57 -32.42 -5.18 -3.56
C VAL A 57 -31.64 -4.04 -4.20
N GLN A 58 -31.87 -2.80 -3.76
CA GLN A 58 -31.22 -1.63 -4.35
C GLN A 58 -29.70 -1.68 -4.23
N PRO A 59 -29.09 -1.80 -3.03
CA PRO A 59 -27.63 -1.86 -2.93
C PRO A 59 -27.02 -3.15 -3.54
N ILE A 60 -27.79 -4.23 -3.67
CA ILE A 60 -27.38 -5.41 -4.43
C ILE A 60 -27.25 -5.06 -5.92
N ASN A 61 -28.28 -4.43 -6.48
CA ASN A 61 -28.27 -4.03 -7.89
C ASN A 61 -27.17 -2.99 -8.19
N GLU A 62 -26.90 -2.06 -7.28
CA GLU A 62 -25.77 -1.12 -7.41
C GLU A 62 -24.43 -1.85 -7.57
N ARG A 63 -24.19 -2.89 -6.78
CA ARG A 63 -22.98 -3.73 -6.92
C ARG A 63 -22.97 -4.52 -8.22
N LEU A 64 -24.11 -5.09 -8.61
CA LEU A 64 -24.24 -5.83 -9.87
C LEU A 64 -24.02 -4.93 -11.08
N ASN A 65 -24.50 -3.70 -11.06
CA ASN A 65 -24.27 -2.72 -12.12
C ASN A 65 -22.78 -2.37 -12.28
N VAL A 66 -22.03 -2.29 -11.17
CA VAL A 66 -20.57 -2.12 -11.23
C VAL A 66 -19.90 -3.34 -11.86
N VAL A 67 -20.27 -4.56 -11.44
CA VAL A 67 -19.75 -5.80 -12.03
C VAL A 67 -20.05 -5.88 -13.52
N GLU A 68 -21.27 -5.54 -13.94
CA GLU A 68 -21.67 -5.49 -15.35
C GLU A 68 -20.84 -4.49 -16.14
N TYR A 69 -20.55 -3.32 -15.57
CA TYR A 69 -19.70 -2.31 -16.18
C TYR A 69 -18.28 -2.85 -16.41
N PHE A 70 -17.66 -3.48 -15.42
CA PHE A 70 -16.36 -4.12 -15.57
C PHE A 70 -16.36 -5.19 -16.65
N PHE A 71 -17.45 -5.93 -16.79
CA PHE A 71 -17.58 -6.96 -17.80
C PHE A 71 -17.70 -6.39 -19.22
N ARG A 72 -18.39 -5.26 -19.37
CA ARG A 72 -18.60 -4.57 -20.66
C ARG A 72 -17.44 -3.67 -21.07
N GLN A 73 -16.59 -3.25 -20.13
CA GLN A 73 -15.50 -2.31 -20.34
C GLN A 73 -14.15 -2.96 -19.95
N PRO A 74 -13.56 -3.81 -20.81
CA PRO A 74 -12.32 -4.52 -20.50
C PRO A 74 -11.14 -3.58 -20.25
N ASP A 75 -11.02 -2.47 -21.00
CA ASP A 75 -9.94 -1.49 -20.84
C ASP A 75 -10.01 -0.79 -19.46
N PHE A 76 -11.22 -0.46 -19.01
CA PHE A 76 -11.44 0.06 -17.66
C PHE A 76 -11.01 -0.97 -16.60
N LYS A 77 -11.39 -2.23 -16.79
CA LYS A 77 -11.02 -3.33 -15.89
C LYS A 77 -9.51 -3.47 -15.80
N GLU A 78 -8.81 -3.50 -16.94
CA GLU A 78 -7.35 -3.62 -17.02
C GLU A 78 -6.65 -2.47 -16.28
N LEU A 79 -7.06 -1.22 -16.54
CA LEU A 79 -6.55 -0.05 -15.84
C LEU A 79 -6.70 -0.19 -14.32
N ILE A 80 -7.90 -0.56 -13.84
CA ILE A 80 -8.14 -0.71 -12.40
C ILE A 80 -7.28 -1.85 -11.81
N GLU A 81 -7.16 -2.98 -12.50
CA GLU A 81 -6.32 -4.10 -12.06
C GLU A 81 -4.84 -3.71 -11.96
N GLU A 82 -4.29 -3.02 -12.96
CA GLU A 82 -2.91 -2.52 -12.94
C GLU A 82 -2.66 -1.60 -11.75
N GLN A 83 -3.56 -0.63 -11.51
CA GLN A 83 -3.40 0.29 -10.39
C GLN A 83 -3.55 -0.41 -9.03
N LEU A 84 -4.46 -1.37 -8.91
CA LEU A 84 -4.64 -2.15 -7.69
C LEU A 84 -3.40 -2.97 -7.32
N HIS A 85 -2.61 -3.43 -8.29
CA HIS A 85 -1.33 -4.10 -8.03
C HIS A 85 -0.29 -3.19 -7.38
N LEU A 86 -0.37 -1.87 -7.59
CA LEU A 86 0.50 -0.87 -6.97
C LEU A 86 0.03 -0.50 -5.55
N ILE A 87 -1.26 -0.74 -5.25
CA ILE A 87 -1.85 -0.45 -3.95
C ILE A 87 -1.64 -1.64 -3.02
N GLY A 88 -0.69 -1.52 -2.11
CA GLY A 88 -0.45 -2.52 -1.09
C GLY A 88 -1.52 -2.52 0.01
N ASP A 89 -1.15 -2.95 1.21
CA ASP A 89 -2.03 -2.99 2.38
C ASP A 89 -2.00 -1.65 3.15
N LEU A 90 -2.78 -0.67 2.69
CA LEU A 90 -2.86 0.66 3.30
C LEU A 90 -3.37 0.61 4.75
N GLU A 91 -4.33 -0.26 5.07
CA GLU A 91 -4.84 -0.40 6.44
C GLU A 91 -3.73 -0.82 7.40
N ARG A 92 -2.86 -1.74 6.97
CA ARG A 92 -1.71 -2.19 7.75
C ARG A 92 -0.66 -1.10 7.90
N ILE A 93 -0.39 -0.33 6.84
CA ILE A 93 0.56 0.78 6.90
C ILE A 93 0.07 1.84 7.89
N ILE A 94 -1.20 2.26 7.79
CA ILE A 94 -1.79 3.27 8.68
C ILE A 94 -1.80 2.78 10.14
N SER A 95 -2.09 1.50 10.37
CA SER A 95 -2.02 0.93 11.72
C SER A 95 -0.59 1.00 12.30
N LYS A 96 0.45 0.79 11.49
CA LYS A 96 1.84 0.94 11.91
C LYS A 96 2.23 2.40 12.14
N VAL A 97 1.71 3.33 11.34
CA VAL A 97 1.90 4.77 11.55
C VAL A 97 1.36 5.18 12.90
N ALA A 98 0.13 4.74 13.25
CA ALA A 98 -0.53 5.07 14.51
C ALA A 98 0.27 4.64 15.75
N VAL A 99 1.06 3.55 15.65
CA VAL A 99 1.90 3.05 16.75
C VAL A 99 3.39 3.40 16.58
N GLY A 100 3.76 4.25 15.63
CA GLY A 100 5.14 4.68 15.38
C GLY A 100 6.09 3.58 14.90
N ARG A 101 5.58 2.52 14.27
CA ARG A 101 6.37 1.35 13.82
C ARG A 101 6.48 1.23 12.28
N VAL A 102 6.14 2.27 11.57
CA VAL A 102 6.26 2.30 10.10
C VAL A 102 7.74 2.43 9.71
N SER A 103 8.18 1.65 8.73
CA SER A 103 9.52 1.76 8.15
C SER A 103 9.56 2.79 7.02
N PRO A 104 10.74 3.36 6.69
CA PRO A 104 10.87 4.29 5.57
C PRO A 104 10.38 3.72 4.23
N ARG A 105 10.61 2.43 3.96
CA ARG A 105 10.11 1.76 2.75
C ARG A 105 8.59 1.66 2.72
N GLU A 106 7.94 1.45 3.86
CA GLU A 106 6.48 1.46 3.93
C GLU A 106 5.90 2.85 3.71
N VAL A 107 6.61 3.92 4.10
CA VAL A 107 6.21 5.31 3.79
C VAL A 107 6.30 5.57 2.28
N VAL A 108 7.35 5.07 1.61
CA VAL A 108 7.45 5.14 0.14
C VAL A 108 6.36 4.32 -0.53
N ALA A 109 6.06 3.11 -0.02
CA ALA A 109 4.96 2.29 -0.52
C ALA A 109 3.60 3.01 -0.37
N LEU A 110 3.38 3.74 0.73
CA LEU A 110 2.21 4.60 0.89
C LEU A 110 2.13 5.67 -0.21
N LYS A 111 3.24 6.35 -0.52
CA LYS A 111 3.29 7.32 -1.62
C LYS A 111 2.87 6.69 -2.96
N VAL A 112 3.44 5.53 -3.30
CA VAL A 112 3.12 4.82 -4.55
C VAL A 112 1.64 4.43 -4.59
N ALA A 113 1.10 3.93 -3.49
CA ALA A 113 -0.32 3.61 -3.40
C ALA A 113 -1.21 4.84 -3.58
N LEU A 114 -0.88 5.99 -2.98
CA LEU A 114 -1.62 7.24 -3.16
C LEU A 114 -1.54 7.76 -4.60
N GLN A 115 -0.42 7.57 -5.28
CA GLN A 115 -0.29 7.88 -6.71
C GLN A 115 -1.20 7.00 -7.58
N ALA A 116 -1.31 5.71 -7.26
CA ALA A 116 -2.16 4.78 -7.98
C ALA A 116 -3.66 5.04 -7.80
N ILE A 117 -4.07 5.72 -6.72
CA ILE A 117 -5.48 6.09 -6.49
C ILE A 117 -5.95 7.18 -7.47
N GLU A 118 -5.06 8.07 -7.93
CA GLU A 118 -5.43 9.18 -8.80
C GLU A 118 -6.05 8.70 -10.13
N PRO A 119 -5.41 7.82 -10.94
CA PRO A 119 -6.00 7.29 -12.16
C PRO A 119 -7.25 6.43 -11.91
N ILE A 120 -7.35 5.73 -10.78
CA ILE A 120 -8.57 5.00 -10.40
C ILE A 120 -9.72 6.00 -10.19
N LYS A 121 -9.48 7.09 -9.46
CA LYS A 121 -10.46 8.13 -9.22
C LYS A 121 -10.94 8.75 -10.52
N GLU A 122 -10.04 9.14 -11.40
CA GLU A 122 -10.35 9.72 -12.70
C GLU A 122 -11.20 8.75 -13.54
N ALA A 123 -10.76 7.53 -13.70
CA ALA A 123 -11.49 6.52 -14.45
C ALA A 123 -12.90 6.25 -13.86
N CYS A 124 -13.03 6.22 -12.53
CA CYS A 124 -14.33 6.06 -11.89
C CYS A 124 -15.24 7.28 -12.10
N MET A 125 -14.69 8.50 -12.10
CA MET A 125 -15.47 9.73 -12.33
C MET A 125 -15.93 9.87 -13.77
N ASP A 126 -15.14 9.39 -14.75
CA ASP A 126 -15.44 9.43 -16.17
C ASP A 126 -16.33 8.25 -16.64
N ALA A 127 -16.56 7.27 -15.77
CA ALA A 127 -17.36 6.10 -16.09
C ALA A 127 -18.86 6.47 -16.27
N ASP A 128 -19.52 5.93 -17.29
CA ASP A 128 -20.98 5.99 -17.43
C ASP A 128 -21.66 4.99 -16.48
N ASN A 129 -21.41 5.18 -15.17
CA ASN A 129 -21.95 4.36 -14.10
C ASN A 129 -22.02 5.16 -12.79
N ALA A 130 -23.22 5.43 -12.32
CA ALA A 130 -23.46 6.25 -11.13
C ALA A 130 -22.79 5.71 -9.85
N SER A 131 -22.71 4.39 -9.68
CA SER A 131 -22.06 3.77 -8.53
C SER A 131 -20.55 3.96 -8.56
N LEU A 132 -19.92 3.87 -9.74
CA LEU A 132 -18.50 4.16 -9.91
C LEU A 132 -18.20 5.64 -9.70
N ASN A 133 -19.03 6.55 -10.24
CA ASN A 133 -18.87 7.98 -10.00
C ASN A 133 -18.95 8.29 -8.50
N HIS A 134 -19.90 7.65 -7.78
CA HIS A 134 -19.99 7.80 -6.33
C HIS A 134 -18.72 7.32 -5.62
N ILE A 135 -18.19 6.15 -5.98
CA ILE A 135 -16.92 5.63 -5.44
C ILE A 135 -15.77 6.60 -5.74
N GLY A 136 -15.63 7.03 -7.00
CA GLY A 136 -14.62 7.99 -7.41
C GLY A 136 -14.67 9.31 -6.63
N GLY A 137 -15.90 9.81 -6.38
CA GLY A 137 -16.13 11.01 -5.56
C GLY A 137 -15.68 10.88 -4.11
N GLN A 138 -15.70 9.66 -3.55
CA GLN A 138 -15.26 9.39 -2.18
C GLN A 138 -13.74 9.14 -2.06
N LEU A 139 -13.04 8.87 -3.15
CA LEU A 139 -11.60 8.66 -3.14
C LEU A 139 -10.86 9.98 -2.91
N ASP A 140 -10.09 10.06 -1.84
CA ASP A 140 -9.15 11.15 -1.59
C ASP A 140 -7.73 10.71 -1.97
N ILE A 141 -7.11 11.45 -2.88
CA ILE A 141 -5.74 11.20 -3.34
C ILE A 141 -4.68 11.64 -2.34
N CYS A 142 -5.06 12.28 -1.24
CA CYS A 142 -4.19 12.77 -0.15
C CYS A 142 -2.94 13.50 -0.70
N ARG A 143 -3.13 14.39 -1.67
CA ARG A 143 -2.06 15.05 -2.45
C ARG A 143 -0.98 15.67 -1.56
N ALA A 144 -1.37 16.39 -0.51
CA ALA A 144 -0.42 17.05 0.39
C ALA A 144 0.53 16.05 1.08
N ILE A 145 0.00 14.90 1.52
CA ILE A 145 0.81 13.84 2.16
C ILE A 145 1.71 13.18 1.13
N ARG A 146 1.16 12.82 -0.03
CA ARG A 146 1.90 12.23 -1.15
C ARG A 146 3.09 13.08 -1.57
N ASP A 147 2.84 14.36 -1.83
CA ASP A 147 3.85 15.30 -2.32
C ASP A 147 4.90 15.59 -1.24
N ARG A 148 4.50 15.61 0.03
CA ARG A 148 5.43 15.74 1.15
C ARG A 148 6.35 14.52 1.26
N ILE A 149 5.83 13.32 1.18
CA ILE A 149 6.63 12.09 1.18
C ILE A 149 7.59 12.11 0.00
N ASP A 150 7.10 12.46 -1.20
CA ASP A 150 7.94 12.52 -2.40
C ASP A 150 9.06 13.55 -2.28
N LYS A 151 8.80 14.71 -1.67
CA LYS A 151 9.79 15.77 -1.46
C LYS A 151 10.84 15.38 -0.44
N GLU A 152 10.45 14.74 0.68
CA GLU A 152 11.29 14.60 1.86
C GLU A 152 12.02 13.26 1.95
N ILE A 153 11.42 12.17 1.45
CA ILE A 153 11.93 10.80 1.60
C ILE A 153 12.60 10.31 0.31
N ASN A 154 13.74 9.66 0.44
CA ASN A 154 14.41 9.01 -0.69
C ASN A 154 13.50 7.93 -1.30
N ASN A 155 13.57 7.75 -2.63
CA ASN A 155 12.72 6.78 -3.33
C ASN A 155 13.08 5.32 -3.00
N ASP A 156 14.34 5.04 -2.68
CA ASP A 156 14.81 3.73 -2.17
C ASP A 156 15.52 3.90 -0.83
N PRO A 157 14.75 4.14 0.25
CA PRO A 157 15.34 4.32 1.57
C PRO A 157 15.77 2.98 2.16
N PRO A 158 16.74 2.95 3.09
CA PRO A 158 17.09 1.74 3.81
C PRO A 158 15.92 1.26 4.66
N LEU A 159 15.90 -0.05 4.98
CA LEU A 159 14.87 -0.64 5.83
C LEU A 159 14.88 -0.04 7.25
N LEU A 160 16.08 0.23 7.77
CA LEU A 160 16.30 0.75 9.13
C LEU A 160 16.74 2.20 9.08
N ILE A 161 16.11 3.05 9.88
CA ILE A 161 16.37 4.50 9.96
C ILE A 161 17.82 4.78 10.37
N ASN A 162 18.39 3.96 11.27
CA ASN A 162 19.76 4.13 11.78
C ASN A 162 20.86 3.95 10.72
N LYS A 163 20.55 3.43 9.55
CA LYS A 163 21.51 3.34 8.44
C LYS A 163 21.72 4.66 7.70
N GLY A 164 20.95 5.70 8.03
CA GLY A 164 20.99 6.99 7.32
C GLY A 164 20.37 6.91 5.92
N GLY A 165 20.44 7.99 5.16
CA GLY A 165 19.98 8.02 3.77
C GLY A 165 18.46 7.97 3.57
N VAL A 166 17.66 8.17 4.63
CA VAL A 166 16.19 8.18 4.56
C VAL A 166 15.66 9.49 3.98
N ILE A 167 16.17 10.61 4.48
CA ILE A 167 15.73 11.95 4.08
C ILE A 167 16.53 12.40 2.84
N LYS A 168 15.88 13.03 1.87
CA LYS A 168 16.53 13.61 0.70
C LYS A 168 17.45 14.78 1.10
N SER A 169 18.50 15.03 0.32
CA SER A 169 19.31 16.23 0.46
C SER A 169 18.50 17.46 0.10
N GLY A 170 18.78 18.59 0.78
CA GLY A 170 18.05 19.85 0.59
C GLY A 170 16.76 19.97 1.41
N VAL A 171 16.38 18.95 2.17
CA VAL A 171 15.20 18.97 3.03
C VAL A 171 15.49 19.64 4.38
N ASN A 172 16.66 19.36 4.94
CA ASN A 172 17.09 19.90 6.22
C ASN A 172 18.57 20.31 6.15
N ALA A 173 18.83 21.61 6.26
CA ALA A 173 20.17 22.20 6.13
C ALA A 173 21.15 21.68 7.18
N GLU A 174 20.72 21.53 8.44
CA GLU A 174 21.55 21.02 9.52
C GLU A 174 21.97 19.57 9.27
N LEU A 175 21.03 18.73 8.81
CA LEU A 175 21.32 17.35 8.44
C LEU A 175 22.30 17.28 7.28
N ASP A 176 22.18 18.14 6.29
CA ASP A 176 23.07 18.16 5.13
C ASP A 176 24.48 18.66 5.54
N GLU A 177 24.59 19.63 6.46
CA GLU A 177 25.85 20.05 7.05
C GLU A 177 26.54 18.91 7.83
N LEU A 178 25.79 18.21 8.69
CA LEU A 178 26.30 17.05 9.43
C LEU A 178 26.77 15.92 8.49
N ARG A 179 26.04 15.69 7.41
CA ARG A 179 26.47 14.72 6.37
C ARG A 179 27.77 15.15 5.72
N GLN A 180 27.89 16.43 5.38
CA GLN A 180 29.09 16.98 4.75
C GLN A 180 30.30 16.84 5.66
N ILE A 181 30.15 17.12 6.95
CA ILE A 181 31.18 16.92 7.96
C ILE A 181 31.58 15.41 8.05
N ALA A 182 30.60 14.53 8.08
CA ALA A 182 30.85 13.09 8.14
C ALA A 182 31.60 12.56 6.91
N TYR A 183 31.24 13.04 5.71
CA TYR A 183 31.92 12.69 4.46
C TYR A 183 33.32 13.30 4.38
N SER A 184 33.47 14.57 4.73
CA SER A 184 34.78 15.24 4.70
C SER A 184 35.76 14.62 5.72
N GLY A 185 35.29 14.25 6.91
CA GLY A 185 36.06 13.52 7.89
C GLY A 185 36.55 12.16 7.36
N LYS A 186 35.72 11.42 6.66
CA LYS A 186 36.08 10.14 6.02
C LYS A 186 37.11 10.33 4.90
N ASP A 187 36.91 11.32 4.05
CA ASP A 187 37.85 11.68 2.98
C ASP A 187 39.19 12.16 3.53
N TYR A 188 39.17 12.89 4.62
CA TYR A 188 40.40 13.32 5.32
C TYR A 188 41.16 12.10 5.87
N LEU A 189 40.47 11.15 6.53
CA LEU A 189 41.10 9.93 7.04
C LEU A 189 41.67 9.07 5.90
N LEU A 190 40.97 8.95 4.78
CA LEU A 190 41.49 8.26 3.59
C LEU A 190 42.74 8.91 3.02
N LYS A 191 42.77 10.26 2.94
CA LYS A 191 43.98 11.01 2.51
C LYS A 191 45.15 10.83 3.47
N VAL A 192 44.87 10.86 4.79
CA VAL A 192 45.91 10.58 5.80
C VAL A 192 46.44 9.15 5.65
N GLN A 193 45.55 8.15 5.53
CA GLN A 193 45.93 6.76 5.33
C GLN A 193 46.82 6.58 4.08
N GLN A 194 46.43 7.18 2.97
CA GLN A 194 47.21 7.12 1.72
C GLN A 194 48.56 7.78 1.88
N ARG A 195 48.66 8.96 2.47
CA ARG A 195 49.93 9.64 2.71
C ARG A 195 50.84 8.86 3.62
N GLU A 196 50.35 8.32 4.73
CA GLU A 196 51.13 7.52 5.66
C GLU A 196 51.55 6.17 5.02
N SER A 197 50.68 5.55 4.21
CA SER A 197 51.04 4.37 3.43
C SER A 197 52.16 4.61 2.43
N GLU A 198 52.13 5.75 1.75
CA GLU A 198 53.20 6.18 0.81
C GLU A 198 54.51 6.46 1.54
N GLN A 199 54.45 7.09 2.73
CA GLN A 199 55.68 7.41 3.51
C GLN A 199 56.28 6.20 4.19
N THR A 200 55.45 5.25 4.65
CA THR A 200 55.91 4.06 5.37
C THR A 200 56.16 2.87 4.46
N GLY A 201 55.65 2.90 3.23
CA GLY A 201 55.72 1.76 2.30
C GLY A 201 54.85 0.58 2.70
N ILE A 202 53.91 0.76 3.65
CA ILE A 202 53.00 -0.29 4.14
C ILE A 202 51.60 -0.10 3.50
N PRO A 203 51.23 -0.93 2.47
CA PRO A 203 49.97 -0.76 1.75
C PRO A 203 48.73 -1.09 2.56
N SER A 204 48.84 -1.83 3.66
CA SER A 204 47.74 -2.29 4.50
C SER A 204 47.59 -1.49 5.81
N LEU A 205 48.14 -0.27 5.85
CA LEU A 205 48.02 0.60 7.03
C LEU A 205 46.54 0.92 7.30
N LYS A 206 46.07 0.57 8.48
CA LYS A 206 44.73 0.92 8.96
C LYS A 206 44.83 2.06 9.98
N ILE A 207 44.06 3.11 9.80
CA ILE A 207 43.88 4.23 10.73
C ILE A 207 42.56 4.07 11.45
#